data_e1c955bcecb45474c2dc9611fa8c7dea
#
_entry.id   e1c955bcecb45474c2dc9611fa8c7dea
#
_cell.length_a   1.000
_cell.length_b   1.000
_cell.length_c   1.000
_cell.angle_alpha   90.00
_cell.angle_beta   90.00
_cell.angle_gamma   90.00
#
_symmetry.space_group_name_H-M   'P 1'
#
loop_
_entity.id
_entity.type
_entity.pdbx_description
1 polymer ?
#
loop_
_entity_poly.entity_id
_entity_poly.type
_entity_poly.pdbx_seq_one_letter_code
_entity_poly.pdbx_strand_id
1 'polypeptide(L)'
;MDTQLDAELRANILVEALPYIQEYYGQTVVVKYGGNAMINEELKDAVIHDLVLLNLVGVKVVIVHGGGPEINEMLGKIGKESKFVNGLRYTDRETMDIVQMVLCGKVNKDLVSMIEALGGRALG
;
A
#
# COMPACT_ATOMS: atom_id res chain seq x y z
N MET A 1 -19.48 -20.61 2.92
CA MET A 1 -19.47 -21.18 4.28
C MET A 1 -18.94 -20.09 5.21
N ASP A 2 -19.82 -19.33 5.81
CA ASP A 2 -19.44 -18.39 6.87
C ASP A 2 -19.03 -19.22 8.09
N THR A 3 -17.75 -19.45 8.24
CA THR A 3 -17.19 -20.01 9.47
C THR A 3 -17.18 -18.87 10.48
N GLN A 4 -18.34 -18.66 11.10
CA GLN A 4 -18.45 -17.74 12.22
C GLN A 4 -17.57 -18.30 13.34
N LEU A 5 -16.34 -17.76 13.47
CA LEU A 5 -15.43 -18.11 14.54
C LEU A 5 -16.14 -17.88 15.88
N ASP A 6 -16.09 -18.90 16.77
CA ASP A 6 -16.60 -18.78 18.13
C ASP A 6 -15.95 -17.58 18.86
N ALA A 7 -16.69 -16.95 19.76
CA ALA A 7 -16.23 -15.78 20.51
C ALA A 7 -14.97 -16.09 21.34
N GLU A 8 -14.88 -17.29 21.91
CA GLU A 8 -13.70 -17.77 22.64
C GLU A 8 -12.47 -17.87 21.74
N LEU A 9 -12.63 -18.44 20.53
CA LEU A 9 -11.53 -18.55 19.56
C LEU A 9 -11.04 -17.17 19.10
N ARG A 10 -11.95 -16.21 18.87
CA ARG A 10 -11.56 -14.82 18.52
C ARG A 10 -10.75 -14.17 19.64
N ALA A 11 -11.19 -14.34 20.89
CA ALA A 11 -10.47 -13.81 22.04
C ALA A 11 -9.07 -14.42 22.16
N ASN A 12 -8.95 -15.73 21.97
CA ASN A 12 -7.67 -16.44 22.01
C ASN A 12 -6.70 -15.96 20.92
N ILE A 13 -7.18 -15.76 19.67
CA ILE A 13 -6.36 -15.22 18.57
C ILE A 13 -5.82 -13.84 18.93
N LEU A 14 -6.63 -12.95 19.51
CA LEU A 14 -6.19 -11.63 19.93
C LEU A 14 -5.14 -11.70 21.06
N VAL A 15 -5.30 -12.61 22.01
CA VAL A 15 -4.33 -12.81 23.10
C VAL A 15 -3.02 -13.39 22.55
N GLU A 16 -3.06 -14.31 21.59
CA GLU A 16 -1.87 -14.84 20.93
C GLU A 16 -1.08 -13.78 20.16
N ALA A 17 -1.73 -12.71 19.69
CA ALA A 17 -1.07 -11.59 19.03
C ALA A 17 -0.28 -10.69 19.99
N LEU A 18 -0.58 -10.73 21.31
CA LEU A 18 -0.01 -9.80 22.30
C LEU A 18 1.53 -9.76 22.33
N PRO A 19 2.28 -10.89 22.31
CA PRO A 19 3.74 -10.87 22.29
C PRO A 19 4.31 -10.12 21.07
N TYR A 20 3.70 -10.29 19.91
CA TYR A 20 4.12 -9.62 18.68
C TYR A 20 3.81 -8.11 18.74
N ILE A 21 2.65 -7.74 19.27
CA ILE A 21 2.30 -6.33 19.48
C ILE A 21 3.32 -5.68 20.41
N GLN A 22 3.70 -6.34 21.52
CA GLN A 22 4.70 -5.83 22.45
C GLN A 22 6.08 -5.69 21.82
N GLU A 23 6.51 -6.67 21.01
CA GLU A 23 7.80 -6.66 20.33
C GLU A 23 7.92 -5.52 19.33
N TYR A 24 6.86 -5.27 18.54
CA TYR A 24 6.88 -4.27 17.46
C TYR A 24 6.34 -2.89 17.88
N TYR A 25 5.81 -2.75 19.07
CA TYR A 25 5.31 -1.48 19.58
C TYR A 25 6.38 -0.39 19.53
N GLY A 26 6.08 0.72 18.86
CA GLY A 26 7.02 1.85 18.68
C GLY A 26 8.12 1.63 17.66
N GLN A 27 8.26 0.41 17.09
CA GLN A 27 9.23 0.12 16.04
C GLN A 27 8.78 0.74 14.70
N THR A 28 9.77 1.06 13.87
CA THR A 28 9.50 1.52 12.49
C THR A 28 9.60 0.33 11.54
N VAL A 29 8.51 0.05 10.83
CA VAL A 29 8.42 -1.02 9.83
C VAL A 29 8.22 -0.41 8.46
N VAL A 30 9.10 -0.76 7.51
CA VAL A 30 8.98 -0.34 6.12
C VAL A 30 8.25 -1.41 5.33
N VAL A 31 7.11 -1.05 4.76
CA VAL A 31 6.28 -1.95 3.96
C VAL A 31 6.38 -1.54 2.49
N LYS A 32 6.88 -2.44 1.65
CA LYS A 32 6.87 -2.26 0.20
C LYS A 32 5.51 -2.65 -0.35
N TYR A 33 4.80 -1.70 -0.94
CA TYR A 33 3.50 -1.90 -1.58
C TYR A 33 3.63 -1.83 -3.09
N GLY A 34 3.26 -2.91 -3.79
CA GLY A 34 3.40 -2.98 -5.26
C GLY A 34 2.92 -4.30 -5.84
N GLY A 35 3.12 -4.49 -7.13
CA GLY A 35 2.74 -5.71 -7.84
C GLY A 35 1.22 -5.95 -7.83
N ASN A 36 0.81 -7.20 -7.62
CA ASN A 36 -0.60 -7.60 -7.66
C ASN A 36 -1.48 -6.90 -6.63
N ALA A 37 -0.92 -6.52 -5.48
CA ALA A 37 -1.65 -5.77 -4.45
C ALA A 37 -2.10 -4.37 -4.89
N MET A 38 -1.49 -3.81 -5.93
CA MET A 38 -1.92 -2.53 -6.51
C MET A 38 -2.99 -2.67 -7.59
N ILE A 39 -3.12 -3.86 -8.19
CA ILE A 39 -4.00 -4.11 -9.33
C ILE A 39 -5.31 -4.76 -8.89
N ASN A 40 -5.25 -5.63 -7.89
CA ASN A 40 -6.40 -6.35 -7.36
C ASN A 40 -7.03 -5.56 -6.21
N GLU A 41 -8.28 -5.13 -6.36
CA GLU A 41 -8.97 -4.29 -5.37
C GLU A 41 -9.17 -5.00 -4.02
N GLU A 42 -9.44 -6.33 -4.01
CA GLU A 42 -9.59 -7.09 -2.76
C GLU A 42 -8.27 -7.16 -1.97
N LEU A 43 -7.14 -7.38 -2.68
CA LEU A 43 -5.81 -7.39 -2.06
C LEU A 43 -5.40 -5.98 -1.59
N LYS A 44 -5.76 -4.96 -2.34
CA LYS A 44 -5.52 -3.57 -2.00
C LYS A 44 -6.23 -3.20 -0.69
N ASP A 45 -7.52 -3.49 -0.60
CA ASP A 45 -8.29 -3.24 0.62
C ASP A 45 -7.75 -4.02 1.82
N ALA A 46 -7.40 -5.30 1.64
CA ALA A 46 -6.82 -6.12 2.69
C ALA A 46 -5.49 -5.52 3.21
N VAL A 47 -4.58 -5.13 2.31
CA VAL A 47 -3.31 -4.50 2.69
C VAL A 47 -3.54 -3.19 3.45
N ILE A 48 -4.48 -2.34 3.02
CA ILE A 48 -4.75 -1.08 3.71
C ILE A 48 -5.32 -1.33 5.12
N HIS A 49 -6.20 -2.32 5.30
CA HIS A 49 -6.69 -2.72 6.62
C HIS A 49 -5.54 -3.18 7.53
N ASP A 50 -4.62 -4.01 7.02
CA ASP A 50 -3.46 -4.48 7.78
C ASP A 50 -2.54 -3.33 8.19
N LEU A 51 -2.29 -2.37 7.30
CA LEU A 51 -1.47 -1.19 7.59
C LEU A 51 -2.10 -0.29 8.67
N VAL A 52 -3.41 -0.09 8.60
CA VAL A 52 -4.16 0.66 9.63
C VAL A 52 -4.11 -0.07 10.97
N LEU A 53 -4.31 -1.40 10.97
CA LEU A 53 -4.22 -2.21 12.18
C LEU A 53 -2.83 -2.11 12.81
N LEU A 54 -1.75 -2.30 12.04
CA LEU A 54 -0.37 -2.16 12.53
C LEU A 54 -0.12 -0.79 13.15
N ASN A 55 -0.61 0.28 12.52
CA ASN A 55 -0.47 1.62 13.07
C ASN A 55 -1.25 1.80 14.37
N LEU A 56 -2.49 1.29 14.45
CA LEU A 56 -3.33 1.39 15.65
C LEU A 56 -2.75 0.62 16.85
N VAL A 57 -2.08 -0.51 16.62
CA VAL A 57 -1.39 -1.25 17.69
C VAL A 57 -0.01 -0.68 18.04
N GLY A 58 0.37 0.46 17.47
CA GLY A 58 1.55 1.24 17.88
C GLY A 58 2.79 1.04 17.03
N VAL A 59 2.71 0.32 15.92
CA VAL A 59 3.81 0.22 14.94
C VAL A 59 3.88 1.50 14.11
N LYS A 60 5.08 2.05 13.89
CA LYS A 60 5.31 3.18 12.99
C LYS A 60 5.51 2.65 11.58
N VAL A 61 4.47 2.74 10.76
CA VAL A 61 4.50 2.18 9.39
C VAL A 61 4.99 3.22 8.39
N VAL A 62 5.97 2.85 7.57
CA VAL A 62 6.44 3.60 6.41
C VAL A 62 6.12 2.81 5.15
N ILE A 63 5.26 3.33 4.29
CA ILE A 63 4.87 2.67 3.05
C ILE A 63 5.74 3.16 1.91
N VAL A 64 6.40 2.24 1.20
CA VAL A 64 7.13 2.50 -0.04
C VAL A 64 6.36 1.87 -1.18
N HIS A 65 5.70 2.70 -1.98
CA HIS A 65 4.82 2.23 -3.05
C HIS A 65 5.44 2.34 -4.44
N GLY A 66 4.94 1.53 -5.36
CA GLY A 66 5.17 1.64 -6.80
C GLY A 66 4.04 2.40 -7.49
N GLY A 67 3.85 2.14 -8.79
CA GLY A 67 2.81 2.77 -9.62
C GLY A 67 3.05 2.52 -11.11
N GLY A 68 3.68 1.39 -11.45
CA GLY A 68 3.99 1.02 -12.83
C GLY A 68 2.75 0.97 -13.75
N PRO A 69 1.66 0.32 -13.35
CA PRO A 69 0.42 0.29 -14.11
C PRO A 69 -0.15 1.69 -14.37
N GLU A 70 -0.23 2.53 -13.34
CA GLU A 70 -0.76 3.89 -13.41
C GLU A 70 0.12 4.79 -14.29
N ILE A 71 1.44 4.61 -14.25
CA ILE A 71 2.38 5.30 -15.15
C ILE A 71 2.12 4.89 -16.60
N ASN A 72 1.97 3.58 -16.87
CA ASN A 72 1.68 3.09 -18.23
C ASN A 72 0.35 3.63 -18.75
N GLU A 73 -0.68 3.64 -17.91
CA GLU A 73 -1.98 4.20 -18.25
C GLU A 73 -1.88 5.69 -18.61
N MET A 74 -1.17 6.46 -17.81
CA MET A 74 -1.01 7.90 -18.04
C MET A 74 -0.20 8.18 -19.31
N LEU A 75 0.91 7.46 -19.52
CA LEU A 75 1.70 7.57 -20.76
C LEU A 75 0.84 7.24 -21.98
N GLY A 76 0.02 6.18 -21.92
CA GLY A 76 -0.91 5.84 -22.98
C GLY A 76 -1.93 6.94 -23.28
N LYS A 77 -2.49 7.59 -22.25
CA LYS A 77 -3.43 8.72 -22.41
C LYS A 77 -2.84 9.92 -23.12
N ILE A 78 -1.54 10.17 -22.97
CA ILE A 78 -0.84 11.27 -23.67
C ILE A 78 -0.18 10.83 -24.97
N GLY A 79 -0.41 9.57 -25.43
CA GLY A 79 0.13 9.05 -26.67
C GLY A 79 1.62 8.71 -26.63
N LYS A 80 2.20 8.53 -25.43
CA LYS A 80 3.61 8.18 -25.25
C LYS A 80 3.77 6.70 -24.90
N GLU A 81 4.61 6.00 -25.65
CA GLU A 81 4.90 4.58 -25.41
C GLU A 81 5.84 4.37 -24.21
N SER A 82 5.51 3.38 -23.37
CA SER A 82 6.40 2.91 -22.31
C SER A 82 7.51 2.02 -22.91
N LYS A 83 8.75 2.40 -22.68
CA LYS A 83 9.92 1.62 -23.12
C LYS A 83 10.61 0.99 -21.91
N PHE A 84 11.07 -0.27 -22.08
CA PHE A 84 11.80 -0.99 -21.04
C PHE A 84 13.10 -1.54 -21.61
N VAL A 85 14.16 -1.49 -20.81
CA VAL A 85 15.47 -2.09 -21.10
C VAL A 85 15.84 -2.97 -19.92
N ASN A 86 16.03 -4.27 -20.15
CA ASN A 86 16.34 -5.26 -19.11
C ASN A 86 15.36 -5.22 -17.90
N GLY A 87 14.07 -5.02 -18.17
CA GLY A 87 13.03 -4.93 -17.13
C GLY A 87 12.93 -3.58 -16.40
N LEU A 88 13.83 -2.65 -16.69
CA LEU A 88 13.80 -1.29 -16.15
C LEU A 88 13.16 -0.34 -17.15
N ARG A 89 12.31 0.56 -16.68
CA ARG A 89 11.70 1.59 -17.51
C ARG A 89 12.78 2.55 -18.02
N TYR A 90 12.85 2.71 -19.33
CA TYR A 90 13.61 3.81 -19.91
C TYR A 90 12.85 5.11 -19.68
N THR A 91 13.44 6.00 -18.89
CA THR A 91 12.77 7.22 -18.41
C THR A 91 13.57 8.43 -18.90
N ASP A 92 13.14 9.01 -20.02
CA ASP A 92 13.63 10.31 -20.46
C ASP A 92 13.05 11.44 -19.58
N ARG A 93 13.47 12.68 -19.81
CA ARG A 93 13.08 13.83 -18.99
C ARG A 93 11.57 14.03 -18.95
N GLU A 94 10.91 13.97 -20.09
CA GLU A 94 9.46 14.12 -20.20
C GLU A 94 8.71 12.97 -19.50
N THR A 95 9.19 11.73 -19.68
CA THR A 95 8.65 10.58 -18.96
C THR A 95 8.84 10.72 -17.45
N MET A 96 9.96 11.31 -17.00
CA MET A 96 10.22 11.53 -15.58
C MET A 96 9.20 12.49 -14.95
N ASP A 97 8.84 13.54 -15.65
CA ASP A 97 7.81 14.48 -15.18
C ASP A 97 6.46 13.75 -14.98
N ILE A 98 6.08 12.90 -15.92
CA ILE A 98 4.87 12.08 -15.81
C ILE A 98 4.97 11.08 -14.65
N VAL A 99 6.10 10.40 -14.51
CA VAL A 99 6.34 9.47 -13.39
C VAL A 99 6.18 10.16 -12.05
N GLN A 100 6.76 11.35 -11.90
CA GLN A 100 6.64 12.14 -10.68
C GLN A 100 5.19 12.56 -10.41
N MET A 101 4.47 13.06 -11.40
CA MET A 101 3.06 13.44 -11.27
C MET A 101 2.20 12.24 -10.83
N VAL A 102 2.40 11.09 -11.45
CA VAL A 102 1.62 9.87 -11.14
C VAL A 102 1.95 9.34 -9.76
N LEU A 103 3.23 9.17 -9.44
CA LEU A 103 3.62 8.59 -8.15
C LEU A 103 3.28 9.53 -6.98
N CYS A 104 3.64 10.80 -7.05
CA CYS A 104 3.46 11.74 -5.96
C CYS A 104 2.05 12.34 -5.91
N GLY A 105 1.46 12.61 -7.08
CA GLY A 105 0.16 13.28 -7.17
C GLY A 105 -1.02 12.31 -7.12
N LYS A 106 -0.95 11.18 -7.84
CA LYS A 106 -2.07 10.22 -7.91
C LYS A 106 -1.90 9.10 -6.89
N VAL A 107 -0.96 8.18 -7.11
CA VAL A 107 -0.86 6.94 -6.31
C VAL A 107 -0.66 7.22 -4.82
N ASN A 108 0.24 8.14 -4.49
CA ASN A 108 0.50 8.51 -3.11
C ASN A 108 -0.76 9.09 -2.43
N LYS A 109 -1.48 9.99 -3.10
CA LYS A 109 -2.69 10.61 -2.54
C LYS A 109 -3.88 9.66 -2.45
N ASP A 110 -4.02 8.75 -3.41
CA ASP A 110 -5.01 7.68 -3.35
C ASP A 110 -4.78 6.80 -2.10
N LEU A 111 -3.52 6.40 -1.83
CA LEU A 111 -3.18 5.62 -0.63
C LEU A 111 -3.47 6.38 0.67
N VAL A 112 -3.10 7.65 0.76
CA VAL A 112 -3.42 8.50 1.92
C VAL A 112 -4.93 8.52 2.15
N SER A 113 -5.72 8.78 1.10
CA SER A 113 -7.18 8.84 1.20
C SER A 113 -7.80 7.51 1.64
N MET A 114 -7.28 6.39 1.15
CA MET A 114 -7.77 5.06 1.56
C MET A 114 -7.48 4.78 3.04
N ILE A 115 -6.27 5.10 3.51
CA ILE A 115 -5.89 4.94 4.91
C ILE A 115 -6.77 5.81 5.82
N GLU A 116 -7.01 7.06 5.43
CA GLU A 116 -7.86 7.99 6.19
C GLU A 116 -9.33 7.55 6.22
N ALA A 117 -9.84 6.99 5.12
CA ALA A 117 -11.20 6.45 5.06
C ALA A 117 -11.45 5.31 6.06
N LEU A 118 -10.40 4.57 6.43
CA LEU A 118 -10.44 3.51 7.46
C LEU A 118 -10.08 4.01 8.88
N GLY A 119 -9.99 5.33 9.09
CA GLY A 119 -9.68 5.93 10.37
C GLY A 119 -8.19 5.95 10.73
N GLY A 120 -7.31 5.59 9.80
CA GLY A 120 -5.88 5.76 9.95
C GLY A 120 -5.46 7.23 9.76
N ARG A 121 -4.18 7.51 10.01
CA ARG A 121 -3.56 8.82 9.74
C ARG A 121 -2.34 8.63 8.86
N ALA A 122 -2.30 9.29 7.73
CA ALA A 122 -1.21 9.17 6.77
C ALA A 122 -0.78 10.54 6.24
N LEU A 123 0.51 10.65 5.95
CA LEU A 123 1.12 11.77 5.22
C LEU A 123 1.89 11.20 4.04
N GLY A 124 1.85 11.90 2.93
CA GLY A 124 2.53 11.49 1.71
C GLY A 124 2.91 12.66 0.82
#